data_1e9bd035386195976fd26999047b67d2
#
_entry.id   1e9bd035386195976fd26999047b67d2
#
_cell.length_a   1.000
_cell.length_b   1.000
_cell.length_c   1.000
_cell.angle_alpha   90.00
_cell.angle_beta   90.00
_cell.angle_gamma   90.00
#
_symmetry.space_group_name_H-M   'P 1'
#
loop_
_entity.id
_entity.type
_entity.pdbx_description
1 polymer ?
#
loop_
_entity_poly.entity_id
_entity_poly.type
_entity_poly.pdbx_seq_one_letter_code
_entity_poly.pdbx_strand_id
1 'polypeptide(L)'
;MHTLLRTLATTAFLLAALHPGGAIAQSLSCGGFLAGVGESKFSVLNKCGEPVLKDLVCVPRPQVEVIVTPGARGGGTRQIISQQCVPMEDWTYHRGQGNFLGIVRFYNGAVESVRDGDRIP
;
A
#
# COMPACT_ATOMS: atom_id res chain seq x y z
N MET A 1 -23.00 67.25 -11.52
CA MET A 1 -23.62 65.95 -11.27
C MET A 1 -22.55 64.89 -11.37
N HIS A 2 -22.08 64.40 -10.26
CA HIS A 2 -20.93 63.50 -10.19
C HIS A 2 -21.44 62.09 -9.87
N THR A 3 -21.36 61.23 -10.85
CA THR A 3 -21.59 59.82 -10.70
C THR A 3 -20.26 59.14 -10.34
N LEU A 4 -20.10 58.82 -9.09
CA LEU A 4 -18.98 58.01 -8.58
C LEU A 4 -19.25 56.55 -8.91
N LEU A 5 -18.48 56.05 -9.87
CA LEU A 5 -18.39 54.60 -10.14
C LEU A 5 -17.49 53.98 -9.08
N ARG A 6 -18.11 53.22 -8.16
CA ARG A 6 -17.38 52.37 -7.22
C ARG A 6 -17.10 51.04 -7.90
N THR A 7 -15.89 50.86 -8.32
CA THR A 7 -15.38 49.52 -8.73
C THR A 7 -15.14 48.69 -7.51
N LEU A 8 -15.99 47.71 -7.31
CA LEU A 8 -15.79 46.60 -6.34
C LEU A 8 -14.80 45.61 -6.96
N ALA A 9 -13.57 45.64 -6.48
CA ALA A 9 -12.58 44.61 -6.77
C ALA A 9 -12.92 43.38 -5.94
N THR A 10 -13.51 42.40 -6.57
CA THR A 10 -13.70 41.07 -6.00
C THR A 10 -12.38 40.31 -6.11
N THR A 11 -11.62 40.27 -5.02
CA THR A 11 -10.47 39.37 -4.87
C THR A 11 -10.98 37.96 -4.73
N ALA A 12 -10.94 37.19 -5.80
CA ALA A 12 -11.16 35.75 -5.77
C ALA A 12 -9.97 35.08 -5.08
N PHE A 13 -10.18 34.66 -3.84
CA PHE A 13 -9.26 33.81 -3.10
C PHE A 13 -9.30 32.41 -3.75
N LEU A 14 -8.30 32.11 -4.58
CA LEU A 14 -8.04 30.73 -4.99
C LEU A 14 -7.51 29.98 -3.77
N LEU A 15 -8.38 29.22 -3.10
CA LEU A 15 -7.95 28.15 -2.23
C LEU A 15 -7.34 27.06 -3.10
N ALA A 16 -6.02 27.05 -3.22
CA ALA A 16 -5.29 25.90 -3.70
C ALA A 16 -5.49 24.78 -2.68
N ALA A 17 -6.40 23.86 -2.96
CA ALA A 17 -6.55 22.64 -2.19
C ALA A 17 -5.26 21.84 -2.36
N LEU A 18 -4.40 21.90 -1.36
CA LEU A 18 -3.31 20.94 -1.19
C LEU A 18 -3.96 19.54 -1.02
N HIS A 19 -4.09 18.83 -2.12
CA HIS A 19 -4.41 17.43 -2.06
C HIS A 19 -3.14 16.72 -1.57
N PRO A 20 -3.13 16.13 -0.36
CA PRO A 20 -2.05 15.23 -0.01
C PRO A 20 -2.07 14.14 -1.08
N GLY A 21 -0.91 13.91 -1.72
CA GLY A 21 -0.77 12.93 -2.78
C GLY A 21 -1.46 11.65 -2.36
N GLY A 22 -2.57 11.31 -3.03
CA GLY A 22 -3.34 10.12 -2.72
C GLY A 22 -2.42 8.92 -2.81
N ALA A 23 -2.39 8.07 -1.76
CA ALA A 23 -1.79 6.77 -1.86
C ALA A 23 -2.39 6.09 -3.09
N ILE A 24 -1.57 5.80 -4.10
CA ILE A 24 -2.01 5.04 -5.26
C ILE A 24 -2.39 3.67 -4.72
N ALA A 25 -3.68 3.40 -4.62
CA ALA A 25 -4.17 2.07 -4.26
C ALA A 25 -3.76 1.14 -5.38
N GLN A 26 -2.72 0.35 -5.15
CA GLN A 26 -2.25 -0.63 -6.11
C GLN A 26 -3.30 -1.74 -6.19
N SER A 27 -3.76 -1.99 -7.39
CA SER A 27 -4.71 -3.05 -7.67
C SER A 27 -4.27 -3.88 -8.88
N LEU A 28 -4.61 -5.15 -8.84
CA LEU A 28 -4.43 -6.05 -9.97
C LEU A 28 -5.68 -5.98 -10.85
N SER A 29 -5.49 -5.64 -12.12
CA SER A 29 -6.56 -5.74 -13.13
C SER A 29 -6.51 -7.11 -13.78
N CYS A 30 -7.62 -7.83 -13.73
CA CYS A 30 -7.77 -9.16 -14.32
C CYS A 30 -9.17 -9.32 -14.91
N GLY A 31 -9.24 -9.46 -16.25
CA GLY A 31 -10.50 -9.72 -16.95
C GLY A 31 -11.64 -8.72 -16.71
N GLY A 32 -11.32 -7.44 -16.53
CA GLY A 32 -12.30 -6.40 -16.23
C GLY A 32 -12.61 -6.24 -14.74
N PHE A 33 -12.05 -7.07 -13.87
CA PHE A 33 -12.15 -6.95 -12.42
C PHE A 33 -10.90 -6.31 -11.83
N LEU A 34 -11.06 -5.65 -10.69
CA LEU A 34 -9.95 -5.11 -9.91
C LEU A 34 -9.87 -5.87 -8.59
N ALA A 35 -8.69 -6.39 -8.28
CA ALA A 35 -8.36 -6.97 -6.99
C ALA A 35 -7.42 -6.02 -6.25
N GLY A 36 -7.82 -5.51 -5.11
CA GLY A 36 -7.10 -4.50 -4.36
C GLY A 36 -6.79 -4.88 -2.93
N VAL A 37 -6.06 -4.00 -2.26
CA VAL A 37 -5.69 -4.16 -0.84
C VAL A 37 -6.92 -4.39 0.04
N GLY A 38 -6.81 -5.36 0.96
CA GLY A 38 -7.87 -5.74 1.88
C GLY A 38 -8.78 -6.86 1.38
N GLU A 39 -8.74 -7.22 0.11
CA GLU A 39 -9.54 -8.34 -0.40
C GLU A 39 -9.01 -9.69 0.07
N SER A 40 -9.92 -10.64 0.26
CA SER A 40 -9.57 -12.01 0.66
C SER A 40 -8.94 -12.79 -0.51
N LYS A 41 -8.17 -13.82 -0.18
CA LYS A 41 -7.67 -14.78 -1.20
C LYS A 41 -8.80 -15.35 -2.06
N PHE A 42 -9.93 -15.65 -1.44
CA PHE A 42 -11.09 -16.18 -2.15
C PHE A 42 -11.62 -15.16 -3.18
N SER A 43 -11.71 -13.89 -2.81
CA SER A 43 -12.15 -12.83 -3.71
C SER A 43 -11.22 -12.68 -4.90
N VAL A 44 -9.91 -12.68 -4.66
CA VAL A 44 -8.90 -12.58 -5.72
C VAL A 44 -8.96 -13.80 -6.65
N LEU A 45 -9.07 -15.00 -6.08
CA LEU A 45 -9.20 -16.24 -6.84
C LEU A 45 -10.44 -16.24 -7.72
N ASN A 46 -11.56 -15.78 -7.19
CA ASN A 46 -12.84 -15.72 -7.91
C ASN A 46 -12.81 -14.68 -9.05
N LYS A 47 -12.14 -13.55 -8.86
CA LYS A 47 -12.02 -12.49 -9.87
C LYS A 47 -10.95 -12.78 -10.93
N CYS A 48 -9.81 -13.28 -10.49
CA CYS A 48 -8.60 -13.38 -11.31
C CYS A 48 -8.22 -14.82 -11.68
N GLY A 49 -8.86 -15.83 -11.08
CA GLY A 49 -8.54 -17.23 -11.29
C GLY A 49 -7.26 -17.67 -10.58
N GLU A 50 -6.77 -18.86 -10.92
CA GLU A 50 -5.53 -19.40 -10.37
C GLU A 50 -4.32 -18.58 -10.85
N PRO A 51 -3.41 -18.22 -9.94
CA PRO A 51 -2.15 -17.59 -10.32
C PRO A 51 -1.24 -18.61 -11.01
N VAL A 52 -0.29 -18.13 -11.80
CA VAL A 52 0.71 -18.99 -12.43
C VAL A 52 1.75 -19.49 -11.45
N LEU A 53 1.92 -18.80 -10.34
CA LEU A 53 2.87 -19.17 -9.28
C LEU A 53 2.35 -18.70 -7.94
N LYS A 54 2.58 -19.52 -6.90
CA LYS A 54 2.33 -19.20 -5.49
C LYS A 54 3.61 -19.44 -4.71
N ASP A 55 4.13 -18.42 -4.06
CA ASP A 55 5.35 -18.51 -3.27
C ASP A 55 5.11 -18.09 -1.82
N LEU A 56 5.66 -18.84 -0.90
CA LEU A 56 5.80 -18.39 0.48
C LEU A 56 7.06 -17.55 0.59
N VAL A 57 6.93 -16.34 1.08
CA VAL A 57 8.03 -15.39 1.20
C VAL A 57 8.19 -14.92 2.64
N CYS A 58 9.41 -14.65 3.01
CA CYS A 58 9.75 -14.06 4.29
C CYS A 58 9.94 -12.54 4.11
N VAL A 59 9.06 -11.75 4.70
CA VAL A 59 9.16 -10.30 4.62
C VAL A 59 9.75 -9.77 5.92
N PRO A 60 10.94 -9.17 5.89
CA PRO A 60 11.51 -8.58 7.10
C PRO A 60 10.67 -7.38 7.56
N ARG A 61 10.23 -7.43 8.81
CA ARG A 61 9.51 -6.33 9.46
C ARG A 61 10.24 -5.92 10.72
N PRO A 62 10.42 -4.62 10.97
CA PRO A 62 11.02 -4.16 12.20
C PRO A 62 10.10 -4.45 13.38
N GLN A 63 10.66 -5.01 14.44
CA GLN A 63 9.99 -5.19 15.72
C GLN A 63 10.69 -4.35 16.76
N VAL A 64 9.91 -3.62 17.55
CA VAL A 64 10.40 -2.83 18.67
C VAL A 64 10.08 -3.58 19.95
N GLU A 65 11.11 -4.02 20.64
CA GLU A 65 11.00 -4.62 21.96
C GLU A 65 11.43 -3.61 23.01
N VAL A 66 10.58 -3.38 23.99
CA VAL A 66 10.86 -2.49 25.11
C VAL A 66 11.28 -3.33 26.31
N ILE A 67 12.55 -3.23 26.68
CA ILE A 67 13.09 -3.88 27.88
C ILE A 67 13.05 -2.87 29.02
N VAL A 68 12.29 -3.19 30.05
CA VAL A 68 12.26 -2.43 31.29
C VAL A 68 13.15 -3.14 32.32
N THR A 69 14.18 -2.46 32.79
CA THR A 69 15.04 -2.99 33.87
C THR A 69 14.56 -2.41 35.19
N PRO A 70 13.86 -3.18 36.02
CA PRO A 70 13.40 -2.69 37.30
C PRO A 70 14.57 -2.66 38.34
N GLY A 71 14.64 -1.61 39.17
CA GLY A 71 15.38 -1.59 40.40
C GLY A 71 16.87 -1.28 40.32
N ALA A 72 17.43 -0.93 39.16
CA ALA A 72 18.82 -0.45 39.08
C ALA A 72 18.90 1.08 39.25
N ARG A 73 19.92 1.58 39.97
CA ARG A 73 20.27 3.01 39.95
C ARG A 73 20.56 3.43 38.51
N GLY A 74 19.70 4.28 37.93
CA GLY A 74 19.74 4.59 36.52
C GLY A 74 18.92 3.60 35.65
N GLY A 75 17.99 2.86 36.26
CA GLY A 75 17.04 2.01 35.59
C GLY A 75 16.28 2.79 34.54
N GLY A 76 16.36 2.35 33.30
CA GLY A 76 15.75 2.98 32.15
C GLY A 76 15.02 1.97 31.27
N THR A 77 14.21 2.51 30.40
CA THR A 77 13.58 1.77 29.33
C THR A 77 14.56 1.72 28.15
N ARG A 78 14.88 0.51 27.70
CA ARG A 78 15.70 0.30 26.52
C ARG A 78 14.84 -0.23 25.37
N GLN A 79 14.91 0.42 24.24
CA GLN A 79 14.28 -0.08 23.02
C GLN A 79 15.31 -0.84 22.19
N ILE A 80 14.95 -2.07 21.80
CA ILE A 80 15.73 -2.87 20.86
C ILE A 80 14.90 -3.01 19.61
N ILE A 81 15.49 -2.66 18.46
CA ILE A 81 14.88 -2.87 17.15
C ILE A 81 15.51 -4.12 16.55
N SER A 82 14.69 -5.12 16.31
CA SER A 82 15.08 -6.34 15.61
C SER A 82 14.28 -6.50 14.32
N GLN A 83 14.84 -7.22 13.36
CA GLN A 83 14.13 -7.60 12.14
C GLN A 83 13.53 -8.99 12.36
N GLN A 84 12.21 -9.08 12.16
CA GLN A 84 11.49 -10.36 12.20
C GLN A 84 11.04 -10.76 10.80
N CYS A 85 11.19 -12.03 10.49
CA CYS A 85 10.65 -12.62 9.28
C CYS A 85 9.14 -12.85 9.47
N VAL A 86 8.32 -12.13 8.72
CA VAL A 86 6.88 -12.36 8.68
C VAL A 86 6.55 -13.19 7.45
N PRO A 87 5.98 -14.41 7.62
CA PRO A 87 5.59 -15.24 6.49
C PRO A 87 4.40 -14.61 5.76
N MET A 88 4.55 -14.45 4.46
CA MET A 88 3.53 -13.96 3.55
C MET A 88 3.46 -14.85 2.32
N GLU A 89 2.44 -14.70 1.50
CA GLU A 89 2.27 -15.47 0.28
C GLU A 89 2.13 -14.52 -0.92
N ASP A 90 2.95 -14.74 -1.93
CA ASP A 90 2.92 -14.00 -3.18
C ASP A 90 2.27 -14.86 -4.28
N TRP A 91 1.24 -14.31 -4.90
CA TRP A 91 0.60 -14.88 -6.07
C TRP A 91 1.00 -14.08 -7.30
N THR A 92 1.53 -14.77 -8.30
CA THR A 92 1.97 -14.16 -9.55
C THR A 92 0.94 -14.42 -10.64
N TYR A 93 0.53 -13.35 -11.31
CA TYR A 93 -0.41 -13.39 -12.42
C TYR A 93 0.25 -12.92 -13.70
N HIS A 94 -0.04 -13.64 -14.80
CA HIS A 94 0.38 -13.25 -16.13
C HIS A 94 -0.61 -12.24 -16.70
N ARG A 95 -0.13 -11.08 -17.12
CA ARG A 95 -0.96 -9.98 -17.66
C ARG A 95 -0.89 -9.86 -19.19
N GLY A 96 -0.32 -10.83 -19.87
CA GLY A 96 -0.11 -10.81 -21.32
C GLY A 96 1.30 -10.36 -21.71
N GLN A 97 1.69 -10.70 -22.94
CA GLN A 97 3.01 -10.36 -23.49
C GLN A 97 3.23 -8.84 -23.51
N GLY A 98 4.45 -8.42 -23.24
CA GLY A 98 4.85 -7.01 -23.22
C GLY A 98 4.45 -6.27 -21.95
N ASN A 99 3.60 -6.83 -21.09
CA ASN A 99 3.21 -6.28 -19.79
C ASN A 99 4.11 -6.79 -18.68
N PHE A 100 3.98 -6.17 -17.50
CA PHE A 100 4.62 -6.68 -16.29
C PHE A 100 3.77 -7.78 -15.66
N LEU A 101 4.42 -8.76 -15.04
CA LEU A 101 3.74 -9.69 -14.15
C LEU A 101 3.06 -8.91 -13.02
N GLY A 102 1.89 -9.36 -12.60
CA GLY A 102 1.23 -8.84 -11.41
C GLY A 102 1.51 -9.72 -10.21
N ILE A 103 2.01 -9.17 -9.12
CA ILE A 103 2.29 -9.91 -7.89
C ILE A 103 1.39 -9.39 -6.79
N VAL A 104 0.53 -10.26 -6.28
CA VAL A 104 -0.37 -9.99 -5.17
C VAL A 104 0.20 -10.63 -3.92
N ARG A 105 0.51 -9.82 -2.90
CA ARG A 105 1.00 -10.29 -1.61
C ARG A 105 -0.13 -10.40 -0.63
N PHE A 106 -0.24 -11.55 0.01
CA PHE A 106 -1.21 -11.82 1.06
C PHE A 106 -0.56 -11.92 2.42
N TYR A 107 -1.19 -11.28 3.38
CA TYR A 107 -0.89 -11.41 4.80
C TYR A 107 -2.18 -11.73 5.56
N ASN A 108 -2.15 -12.76 6.39
CA ASN A 108 -3.35 -13.23 7.13
C ASN A 108 -4.59 -13.44 6.24
N GLY A 109 -4.40 -13.93 5.01
CA GLY A 109 -5.49 -14.25 4.10
C GLY A 109 -6.08 -13.06 3.33
N ALA A 110 -5.56 -11.86 3.51
CA ALA A 110 -5.98 -10.65 2.81
C ALA A 110 -4.84 -10.04 1.99
N VAL A 111 -5.18 -9.35 0.92
CA VAL A 111 -4.22 -8.63 0.10
C VAL A 111 -3.58 -7.52 0.92
N GLU A 112 -2.27 -7.59 1.10
CA GLU A 112 -1.46 -6.54 1.72
C GLU A 112 -0.98 -5.52 0.68
N SER A 113 -0.52 -6.01 -0.46
CA SER A 113 0.01 -5.16 -1.53
C SER A 113 -0.11 -5.83 -2.89
N VAL A 114 -0.13 -5.00 -3.91
CA VAL A 114 -0.04 -5.42 -5.31
C VAL A 114 1.12 -4.66 -5.94
N ARG A 115 1.99 -5.35 -6.66
CA ARG A 115 3.15 -4.75 -7.32
C ARG A 115 3.38 -5.36 -8.69
N ASP A 116 4.12 -4.66 -9.50
CA ASP A 116 4.62 -5.19 -10.76
C ASP A 116 5.83 -6.10 -10.51
N GLY A 117 5.90 -7.19 -11.24
CA GLY A 117 7.06 -8.07 -11.31
C GLY A 117 7.86 -7.81 -12.57
N ASP A 118 8.49 -8.84 -13.08
CA ASP A 118 9.26 -8.76 -14.32
C ASP A 118 8.37 -8.51 -15.53
N ARG A 119 8.97 -7.89 -16.56
CA ARG A 119 8.29 -7.73 -17.85
C ARG A 119 8.24 -9.06 -18.58
N ILE A 120 7.08 -9.39 -19.11
CA ILE A 120 6.87 -10.58 -19.90
C ILE A 120 7.40 -10.31 -21.32
N PRO A 121 8.38 -11.10 -21.79
CA PRO A 121 8.94 -10.94 -23.13
C PRO A 121 7.92 -11.15 -24.23
#